data_fce42be169c08a6447fa0af8ee2bb9f5
#
_entry.id   fce42be169c08a6447fa0af8ee2bb9f5
#
_cell.length_a   1.000
_cell.length_b   1.000
_cell.length_c   1.000
_cell.angle_alpha   90.00
_cell.angle_beta   90.00
_cell.angle_gamma   90.00
#
_symmetry.space_group_name_H-M   'P 1'
#
loop_
_entity.id
_entity.type
_entity.pdbx_description
1 polymer ?
#
loop_
_entity_poly.entity_id
_entity_poly.type
_entity_poly.pdbx_seq_one_letter_code
_entity_poly.pdbx_strand_id
1 'polypeptide(L)'
;MFLHVQFYMIQMWGAIAALATISPCFQSIRSDALTTPPFPYQKVFRTPFDPEPLHEFEKILPTTIGNDVWIGSNVQIKTGITIGNGAVIAAGAVVTKDVAPFTVVGGVPAKVIRQRFSKELVDQITEIAWWDYNVLGLEIDWQDPENAITEIKKHIQDGTLTRFKHRLFDMTNNDGKVIGTPIPTS
;
A
#
# COMPACT_ATOMS: atom_id res chain seq x y z
N MET A 1 9.48 19.42 6.31
CA MET A 1 9.79 17.99 6.16
C MET A 1 8.64 17.37 5.37
N PHE A 2 8.82 17.20 4.07
CA PHE A 2 7.72 16.86 3.17
C PHE A 2 7.53 15.34 3.13
N LEU A 3 6.31 14.90 3.45
CA LEU A 3 5.89 13.53 3.32
C LEU A 3 5.62 13.26 1.83
N HIS A 4 6.50 12.59 1.14
CA HIS A 4 6.21 12.03 -0.17
C HIS A 4 5.37 10.76 0.05
N VAL A 5 4.07 10.92 -0.09
CA VAL A 5 3.16 9.77 -0.13
C VAL A 5 2.94 9.46 -1.60
N GLN A 6 3.68 8.49 -2.11
CA GLN A 6 3.46 7.96 -3.45
C GLN A 6 2.29 6.98 -3.36
N PHE A 7 1.08 7.47 -3.64
CA PHE A 7 -0.08 6.62 -3.86
C PHE A 7 -0.12 6.25 -5.33
N TYR A 8 0.10 5.00 -5.65
CA TYR A 8 -0.32 4.44 -6.93
C TYR A 8 -1.84 4.23 -6.85
N MET A 9 -2.60 5.26 -7.21
CA MET A 9 -4.04 5.10 -7.42
C MET A 9 -4.26 4.40 -8.75
N ILE A 10 -4.52 3.10 -8.68
CA ILE A 10 -5.18 2.40 -9.78
C ILE A 10 -6.63 2.86 -9.74
N GLN A 11 -7.05 3.52 -10.81
CA GLN A 11 -8.37 4.14 -10.91
C GLN A 11 -9.47 3.10 -10.74
N MET A 12 -10.40 3.39 -9.85
CA MET A 12 -11.70 2.82 -9.51
C MET A 12 -11.76 1.68 -8.49
N TRP A 13 -10.74 0.85 -8.31
CA TRP A 13 -10.75 -0.23 -7.31
C TRP A 13 -9.53 -0.17 -6.37
N GLY A 14 -8.95 1.02 -6.28
CA GLY A 14 -7.75 1.25 -5.48
C GLY A 14 -8.01 1.17 -3.97
N ALA A 15 -6.93 1.15 -3.22
CA ALA A 15 -6.96 1.16 -1.77
C ALA A 15 -7.79 2.32 -1.23
N ILE A 16 -8.80 2.04 -0.41
CA ILE A 16 -9.54 3.06 0.32
C ILE A 16 -8.77 3.32 1.61
N ALA A 17 -8.09 4.46 1.65
CA ALA A 17 -7.38 4.90 2.85
C ALA A 17 -8.00 6.18 3.39
N ALA A 18 -8.55 6.11 4.59
CA ALA A 18 -8.98 7.29 5.32
C ALA A 18 -7.89 7.68 6.32
N LEU A 19 -7.16 8.77 6.06
CA LEU A 19 -6.12 9.31 6.96
C LEU A 19 -5.02 8.32 7.38
N ALA A 20 -4.51 7.52 6.44
CA ALA A 20 -3.34 6.69 6.70
C ALA A 20 -2.05 7.50 6.51
N THR A 21 -1.06 7.23 7.35
CA THR A 21 0.26 7.88 7.27
C THR A 21 1.33 6.84 6.96
N ILE A 22 2.06 7.05 5.87
CA ILE A 22 3.29 6.31 5.58
C ILE A 22 4.43 7.13 6.15
N SER A 23 5.08 6.63 7.20
CA SER A 23 6.07 7.41 7.94
C SER A 23 7.49 6.90 7.72
N PRO A 24 8.41 7.75 7.26
CA PRO A 24 9.83 7.45 7.26
C PRO A 24 10.46 7.48 8.66
N CYS A 25 9.74 7.97 9.68
CA CYS A 25 10.30 8.14 11.04
C CYS A 25 10.79 6.83 11.68
N PHE A 26 10.32 5.69 11.24
CA PHE A 26 10.81 4.40 11.76
C PHE A 26 12.21 4.01 11.29
N GLN A 27 12.78 4.73 10.31
CA GLN A 27 14.11 4.42 9.76
C GLN A 27 15.24 5.25 10.37
N SER A 28 14.91 6.24 11.21
CA SER A 28 15.91 7.17 11.71
C SER A 28 16.53 6.78 13.06
N ILE A 29 16.12 5.66 13.65
CA ILE A 29 16.56 5.25 14.97
C ILE A 29 17.29 3.92 14.88
N ARG A 30 18.55 3.92 15.27
CA ARG A 30 19.31 2.71 15.52
C ARG A 30 19.18 2.32 16.98
N SER A 31 18.36 1.32 17.26
CA SER A 31 18.15 0.80 18.62
C SER A 31 19.33 -0.01 19.16
N ASP A 32 20.25 -0.39 18.29
CA ASP A 32 21.49 -1.14 18.56
C ASP A 32 22.73 -0.23 18.71
N ALA A 33 22.56 1.07 18.54
CA ALA A 33 23.65 2.03 18.71
C ALA A 33 23.70 2.60 20.14
N LEU A 34 24.88 3.13 20.54
CA LEU A 34 25.05 3.78 21.84
C LEU A 34 24.13 4.98 22.01
N THR A 35 23.76 5.64 20.90
CA THR A 35 22.90 6.83 20.90
C THR A 35 21.78 6.67 19.88
N THR A 36 20.57 7.07 20.24
CA THR A 36 19.40 7.07 19.36
C THR A 36 19.28 8.33 18.48
N PRO A 37 19.79 9.53 18.89
CA PRO A 37 19.76 10.71 18.03
C PRO A 37 20.55 10.51 16.72
N PRO A 38 20.12 11.15 15.63
CA PRO A 38 20.69 10.95 14.29
C PRO A 38 22.04 11.67 14.08
N PHE A 39 22.56 12.42 15.04
CA PHE A 39 23.75 13.25 14.86
C PHE A 39 25.02 12.50 14.40
N PRO A 40 25.25 11.20 14.74
CA PRO A 40 26.42 10.49 14.24
C PRO A 40 26.26 10.08 12.76
N TYR A 41 25.04 10.17 12.22
CA TYR A 41 24.67 9.65 10.88
C TYR A 41 24.19 10.75 9.94
N GLN A 42 23.86 11.92 10.45
CA GLN A 42 23.36 13.06 9.67
C GLN A 42 23.91 14.39 10.18
N LYS A 43 24.10 15.33 9.26
CA LYS A 43 24.34 16.73 9.62
C LYS A 43 23.05 17.37 10.12
N VAL A 44 22.77 17.26 11.43
CA VAL A 44 21.49 17.64 12.02
C VAL A 44 21.39 19.15 12.19
N PHE A 45 22.45 19.78 12.66
CA PHE A 45 22.44 21.20 13.02
C PHE A 45 22.92 22.13 11.89
N ARG A 46 23.42 21.55 10.79
CA ARG A 46 23.98 22.30 9.63
C ARG A 46 25.00 23.33 10.03
N THR A 47 25.80 23.01 11.03
CA THR A 47 26.89 23.85 11.54
C THR A 47 28.24 23.35 11.00
N PRO A 48 29.29 24.19 11.00
CA PRO A 48 30.66 23.75 10.65
C PRO A 48 31.21 22.66 11.58
N PHE A 49 30.57 22.45 12.74
CA PHE A 49 30.98 21.48 13.76
C PHE A 49 30.22 20.14 13.64
N ASP A 50 29.26 20.06 12.73
CA ASP A 50 28.62 18.77 12.49
C ASP A 50 29.65 17.77 11.95
N PRO A 51 29.82 16.61 12.58
CA PRO A 51 30.70 15.59 12.05
C PRO A 51 30.23 15.13 10.68
N GLU A 52 31.18 14.71 9.83
CA GLU A 52 30.79 13.97 8.63
C GLU A 52 30.11 12.67 9.05
N PRO A 53 28.98 12.31 8.41
CA PRO A 53 28.25 11.10 8.76
C PRO A 53 29.16 9.87 8.65
N LEU A 54 29.31 9.12 9.72
CA LEU A 54 30.11 7.90 9.75
C LEU A 54 29.50 6.77 8.94
N HIS A 55 28.19 6.83 8.69
CA HIS A 55 27.43 5.84 7.93
C HIS A 55 26.34 6.55 7.13
N GLU A 56 26.10 6.07 5.93
CA GLU A 56 24.94 6.49 5.16
C GLU A 56 23.64 5.97 5.82
N PHE A 57 22.62 6.81 5.82
CA PHE A 57 21.27 6.36 6.19
C PHE A 57 20.80 5.29 5.21
N GLU A 58 20.14 4.26 5.75
CA GLU A 58 19.44 3.32 4.90
C GLU A 58 18.51 4.08 3.93
N LYS A 59 18.64 3.77 2.66
CA LYS A 59 17.82 4.37 1.62
C LYS A 59 16.34 4.14 1.94
N ILE A 60 15.53 5.19 1.91
CA ILE A 60 14.09 5.06 2.06
C ILE A 60 13.57 4.21 0.90
N LEU A 61 13.12 3.00 1.21
CA LEU A 61 12.53 2.11 0.22
C LEU A 61 11.05 2.48 0.01
N PRO A 62 10.56 2.42 -1.23
CA PRO A 62 9.16 2.67 -1.51
C PRO A 62 8.29 1.59 -0.86
N THR A 63 7.13 2.01 -0.35
CA THR A 63 6.08 1.09 0.10
C THR A 63 5.19 0.74 -1.08
N THR A 64 4.94 -0.56 -1.28
CA THR A 64 4.05 -1.04 -2.34
C THR A 64 2.70 -1.43 -1.73
N ILE A 65 1.61 -0.94 -2.30
CA ILE A 65 0.26 -1.30 -1.90
C ILE A 65 -0.44 -1.93 -3.11
N GLY A 66 -0.95 -3.13 -2.93
CA GLY A 66 -1.66 -3.89 -3.97
C GLY A 66 -3.05 -3.36 -4.30
N ASN A 67 -3.79 -4.13 -5.09
CA ASN A 67 -5.15 -3.82 -5.51
C ASN A 67 -6.17 -4.26 -4.45
N ASP A 68 -7.35 -3.65 -4.42
CA ASP A 68 -8.46 -3.98 -3.49
C ASP A 68 -8.02 -3.98 -2.01
N VAL A 69 -7.08 -3.12 -1.63
CA VAL A 69 -6.63 -2.98 -0.25
C VAL A 69 -7.50 -2.00 0.50
N TRP A 70 -7.97 -2.39 1.68
CA TRP A 70 -8.68 -1.48 2.58
C TRP A 70 -7.78 -1.07 3.76
N ILE A 71 -7.62 0.22 3.97
CA ILE A 71 -6.80 0.77 5.04
C ILE A 71 -7.69 1.64 5.94
N GLY A 72 -7.85 1.20 7.18
CA GLY A 72 -8.65 1.92 8.18
C GLY A 72 -8.05 3.26 8.59
N SER A 73 -8.83 4.05 9.32
CA SER A 73 -8.42 5.38 9.80
C SER A 73 -7.24 5.29 10.76
N ASN A 74 -6.35 6.28 10.72
CA ASN A 74 -5.19 6.43 11.62
C ASN A 74 -4.19 5.25 11.56
N VAL A 75 -4.13 4.54 10.45
CA VAL A 75 -3.12 3.50 10.23
C VAL A 75 -1.77 4.15 9.98
N GLN A 76 -0.74 3.60 10.61
CA GLN A 76 0.65 3.95 10.35
C GLN A 76 1.34 2.78 9.64
N ILE A 77 2.02 3.07 8.54
CA ILE A 77 2.70 2.07 7.73
C ILE A 77 4.18 2.41 7.67
N LYS A 78 5.03 1.45 8.04
CA LYS A 78 6.48 1.57 7.88
C LYS A 78 6.81 1.65 6.38
N THR A 79 7.79 2.47 6.00
CA THR A 79 8.30 2.50 4.63
C THR A 79 9.03 1.20 4.27
N GLY A 80 9.06 0.87 2.98
CA GLY A 80 9.79 -0.27 2.45
C GLY A 80 9.09 -1.61 2.60
N ILE A 81 7.81 -1.65 2.96
CA ILE A 81 7.02 -2.88 3.07
C ILE A 81 6.05 -3.03 1.91
N THR A 82 5.59 -4.25 1.71
CA THR A 82 4.59 -4.59 0.71
C THR A 82 3.28 -4.99 1.39
N ILE A 83 2.18 -4.39 0.94
CA ILE A 83 0.81 -4.78 1.32
C ILE A 83 0.19 -5.46 0.11
N GLY A 84 -0.10 -6.76 0.25
CA GLY A 84 -0.63 -7.60 -0.81
C GLY A 84 -2.05 -7.25 -1.22
N ASN A 85 -2.44 -7.68 -2.41
CA ASN A 85 -3.79 -7.49 -2.96
C ASN A 85 -4.88 -7.94 -1.98
N GLY A 86 -5.97 -7.20 -1.89
CA GLY A 86 -7.11 -7.56 -1.06
C GLY A 86 -6.86 -7.55 0.45
N ALA A 87 -5.73 -7.02 0.92
CA ALA A 87 -5.45 -6.93 2.34
C ALA A 87 -6.38 -5.92 3.05
N VAL A 88 -6.64 -6.17 4.32
CA VAL A 88 -7.44 -5.29 5.18
C VAL A 88 -6.62 -4.90 6.39
N ILE A 89 -6.40 -3.61 6.58
CA ILE A 89 -5.65 -3.04 7.69
C ILE A 89 -6.63 -2.37 8.65
N ALA A 90 -6.78 -2.91 9.86
CA ALA A 90 -7.68 -2.35 10.85
C ALA A 90 -7.28 -0.94 11.28
N ALA A 91 -8.26 -0.13 11.64
CA ALA A 91 -8.04 1.25 12.10
C ALA A 91 -7.06 1.31 13.28
N GLY A 92 -6.20 2.32 13.30
CA GLY A 92 -5.20 2.54 14.34
C GLY A 92 -4.05 1.53 14.35
N ALA A 93 -3.93 0.65 13.36
CA ALA A 93 -2.85 -0.32 13.29
C ALA A 93 -1.49 0.33 12.97
N VAL A 94 -0.41 -0.25 13.50
CA VAL A 94 0.97 0.11 13.16
C VAL A 94 1.61 -1.05 12.41
N VAL A 95 1.65 -0.94 11.09
CA VAL A 95 2.14 -1.99 10.19
C VAL A 95 3.65 -1.86 10.01
N THR A 96 4.40 -2.83 10.51
CA THR A 96 5.86 -2.83 10.52
C THR A 96 6.50 -3.93 9.67
N LYS A 97 5.68 -4.81 9.08
CA LYS A 97 6.11 -5.94 8.24
C LYS A 97 5.17 -6.07 7.05
N ASP A 98 5.63 -6.78 6.02
CA ASP A 98 4.80 -7.10 4.86
C ASP A 98 3.49 -7.78 5.27
N VAL A 99 2.44 -7.47 4.53
CA VAL A 99 1.11 -8.06 4.71
C VAL A 99 0.80 -8.93 3.51
N ALA A 100 0.55 -10.21 3.77
CA ALA A 100 0.20 -11.17 2.73
C ALA A 100 -1.13 -10.80 2.05
N PRO A 101 -1.34 -11.20 0.78
CA PRO A 101 -2.61 -10.98 0.07
C PRO A 101 -3.80 -11.52 0.86
N PHE A 102 -4.94 -10.85 0.76
CA PHE A 102 -6.24 -11.22 1.36
C PHE A 102 -6.18 -11.51 2.87
N THR A 103 -5.26 -10.84 3.56
CA THR A 103 -5.05 -10.99 5.00
C THR A 103 -5.59 -9.78 5.76
N VAL A 104 -6.31 -10.04 6.85
CA VAL A 104 -6.76 -9.01 7.79
C VAL A 104 -5.72 -8.88 8.89
N VAL A 105 -5.18 -7.68 9.08
CA VAL A 105 -4.20 -7.37 10.12
C VAL A 105 -4.66 -6.20 10.99
N GLY A 106 -4.20 -6.14 12.24
CA GLY A 106 -4.51 -5.04 13.15
C GLY A 106 -3.66 -5.04 14.40
N GLY A 107 -3.73 -3.96 15.17
CA GLY A 107 -3.01 -3.78 16.44
C GLY A 107 -1.68 -3.03 16.32
N VAL A 108 -0.98 -2.89 17.45
CA VAL A 108 0.30 -2.18 17.59
C VAL A 108 1.30 -3.09 18.32
N PRO A 109 2.31 -3.65 17.63
CA PRO A 109 2.43 -3.73 16.17
C PRO A 109 1.32 -4.59 15.54
N ALA A 110 1.03 -4.37 14.25
CA ALA A 110 0.01 -5.11 13.54
C ALA A 110 0.37 -6.61 13.45
N LYS A 111 -0.63 -7.44 13.74
CA LYS A 111 -0.56 -8.91 13.65
C LYS A 111 -1.69 -9.42 12.77
N VAL A 112 -1.50 -10.60 12.20
CA VAL A 112 -2.55 -11.29 11.45
C VAL A 112 -3.70 -11.62 12.40
N ILE A 113 -4.91 -11.20 12.02
CA ILE A 113 -6.16 -11.53 12.70
C ILE A 113 -6.77 -12.77 12.06
N ARG A 114 -6.91 -12.76 10.71
CA ARG A 114 -7.43 -13.88 9.92
C ARG A 114 -7.11 -13.71 8.44
N GLN A 115 -7.28 -14.77 7.68
CA GLN A 115 -7.40 -14.71 6.23
C GLN A 115 -8.83 -14.30 5.84
N ARG A 116 -9.01 -13.62 4.72
CA ARG A 116 -10.34 -13.27 4.17
C ARG A 116 -11.01 -14.52 3.59
N PHE A 117 -10.23 -15.34 2.88
CA PHE A 117 -10.68 -16.45 2.06
C PHE A 117 -9.79 -17.70 2.27
N SER A 118 -10.23 -18.84 1.77
CA SER A 118 -9.42 -20.04 1.66
C SER A 118 -8.26 -19.83 0.67
N LYS A 119 -7.22 -20.63 0.77
CA LYS A 119 -6.08 -20.54 -0.13
C LYS A 119 -6.48 -20.73 -1.59
N GLU A 120 -7.34 -21.71 -1.85
CA GLU A 120 -7.84 -22.07 -3.17
C GLU A 120 -8.59 -20.89 -3.81
N LEU A 121 -9.40 -20.18 -3.03
CA LEU A 121 -10.13 -19.00 -3.50
C LEU A 121 -9.21 -17.82 -3.75
N VAL A 122 -8.23 -17.61 -2.87
CA VAL A 122 -7.18 -16.58 -3.06
C VAL A 122 -6.41 -16.81 -4.35
N ASP A 123 -6.01 -18.05 -4.62
CA ASP A 123 -5.29 -18.42 -5.85
C ASP A 123 -6.15 -18.11 -7.09
N GLN A 124 -7.44 -18.44 -7.07
CA GLN A 124 -8.38 -18.15 -8.17
C GLN A 124 -8.59 -16.63 -8.38
N ILE A 125 -8.78 -15.86 -7.30
CA ILE A 125 -8.95 -14.40 -7.37
C ILE A 125 -7.69 -13.77 -7.98
N THR A 126 -6.51 -14.24 -7.54
CA THR A 126 -5.22 -13.70 -8.00
C THR A 126 -4.98 -14.03 -9.48
N GLU A 127 -5.34 -15.22 -9.93
CA GLU A 127 -5.22 -15.64 -11.34
C GLU A 127 -6.08 -14.77 -12.26
N ILE A 128 -7.32 -14.49 -11.86
CA ILE A 128 -8.24 -13.69 -12.66
C ILE A 128 -7.83 -12.22 -12.68
N ALA A 129 -7.32 -11.70 -11.55
CA ALA A 129 -7.00 -10.29 -11.37
C ALA A 129 -8.17 -9.39 -11.84
N TRP A 130 -9.35 -9.59 -11.26
CA TRP A 130 -10.59 -8.93 -11.67
C TRP A 130 -10.49 -7.39 -11.72
N TRP A 131 -9.62 -6.82 -10.92
CA TRP A 131 -9.31 -5.39 -10.91
C TRP A 131 -8.68 -4.88 -12.21
N ASP A 132 -8.20 -5.78 -13.08
CA ASP A 132 -7.69 -5.42 -14.41
C ASP A 132 -8.82 -5.27 -15.45
N TYR A 133 -10.06 -5.49 -15.08
CA TYR A 133 -11.20 -5.48 -16.00
C TYR A 133 -12.26 -4.46 -15.59
N ASN A 134 -13.00 -3.97 -16.59
CA ASN A 134 -14.16 -3.11 -16.34
C ASN A 134 -15.38 -3.98 -15.94
N VAL A 135 -15.49 -4.24 -14.65
CA VAL A 135 -16.60 -5.00 -14.06
C VAL A 135 -17.80 -4.15 -13.69
N LEU A 136 -17.77 -2.84 -13.99
CA LEU A 136 -18.91 -1.95 -13.77
C LEU A 136 -20.07 -2.34 -14.67
N GLY A 137 -21.25 -2.41 -14.07
CA GLY A 137 -22.48 -2.77 -14.79
C GLY A 137 -22.70 -4.26 -14.93
N LEU A 138 -21.81 -5.10 -14.40
CA LEU A 138 -22.11 -6.52 -14.25
C LEU A 138 -23.07 -6.73 -13.05
N GLU A 139 -24.12 -7.48 -13.27
CA GLU A 139 -25.04 -7.93 -12.21
C GLU A 139 -24.44 -9.14 -11.50
N ILE A 140 -23.49 -8.90 -10.60
CA ILE A 140 -22.77 -9.92 -9.84
C ILE A 140 -23.11 -9.78 -8.37
N ASP A 141 -23.35 -10.88 -7.69
CA ASP A 141 -23.41 -10.90 -6.23
C ASP A 141 -22.00 -10.90 -5.63
N TRP A 142 -21.55 -9.72 -5.25
CA TRP A 142 -20.22 -9.52 -4.63
C TRP A 142 -20.13 -10.09 -3.21
N GLN A 143 -21.23 -10.52 -2.60
CA GLN A 143 -21.23 -11.18 -1.30
C GLN A 143 -20.95 -12.68 -1.41
N ASP A 144 -21.09 -13.25 -2.59
CA ASP A 144 -20.68 -14.61 -2.91
C ASP A 144 -19.43 -14.59 -3.82
N PRO A 145 -18.22 -14.59 -3.22
CA PRO A 145 -16.98 -14.46 -3.99
C PRO A 145 -16.71 -15.64 -4.94
N GLU A 146 -17.18 -16.86 -4.64
CA GLU A 146 -16.99 -18.03 -5.50
C GLU A 146 -17.84 -17.90 -6.77
N ASN A 147 -19.09 -17.48 -6.61
CA ASN A 147 -19.98 -17.21 -7.74
C ASN A 147 -19.50 -16.00 -8.55
N ALA A 148 -19.10 -14.92 -7.87
CA ALA A 148 -18.59 -13.70 -8.51
C ALA A 148 -17.40 -14.01 -9.43
N ILE A 149 -16.44 -14.81 -8.96
CA ILE A 149 -15.28 -15.24 -9.76
C ILE A 149 -15.70 -16.05 -10.97
N THR A 150 -16.66 -16.96 -10.80
CA THR A 150 -17.17 -17.81 -11.88
C THR A 150 -17.81 -16.96 -12.98
N GLU A 151 -18.65 -16.00 -12.61
CA GLU A 151 -19.28 -15.09 -13.57
C GLU A 151 -18.23 -14.18 -14.26
N ILE A 152 -17.26 -13.64 -13.52
CA ILE A 152 -16.20 -12.82 -14.13
C ILE A 152 -15.39 -13.65 -15.14
N LYS A 153 -15.00 -14.90 -14.78
CA LYS A 153 -14.30 -15.82 -15.71
C LYS A 153 -15.07 -16.01 -17.00
N LYS A 154 -16.38 -16.26 -16.90
CA LYS A 154 -17.25 -16.43 -18.04
C LYS A 154 -17.24 -15.18 -18.94
N HIS A 155 -17.42 -14.00 -18.36
CA HIS A 155 -17.41 -12.75 -19.10
C HIS A 155 -16.06 -12.44 -19.77
N ILE A 156 -14.94 -12.86 -19.15
CA ILE A 156 -13.60 -12.76 -19.76
C ILE A 156 -13.51 -13.70 -20.97
N GLN A 157 -13.96 -14.96 -20.84
CA GLN A 157 -13.94 -15.96 -21.91
C GLN A 157 -14.82 -15.57 -23.08
N ASP A 158 -15.99 -15.00 -22.81
CA ASP A 158 -16.94 -14.52 -23.81
C ASP A 158 -16.50 -13.21 -24.48
N GLY A 159 -15.41 -12.61 -24.02
CA GLY A 159 -14.87 -11.34 -24.55
C GLY A 159 -15.76 -10.12 -24.27
N THR A 160 -16.70 -10.22 -23.35
CA THR A 160 -17.61 -9.12 -22.96
C THR A 160 -16.96 -8.12 -22.02
N LEU A 161 -15.88 -8.52 -21.31
CA LEU A 161 -15.10 -7.63 -20.45
C LEU A 161 -13.89 -7.05 -21.17
N THR A 162 -13.71 -5.74 -21.03
CA THR A 162 -12.53 -5.05 -21.54
C THR A 162 -11.54 -4.81 -20.40
N ARG A 163 -10.23 -5.00 -20.68
CA ARG A 163 -9.19 -4.63 -19.73
C ARG A 163 -9.11 -3.11 -19.60
N PHE A 164 -8.93 -2.66 -18.37
CA PHE A 164 -8.60 -1.27 -18.13
C PHE A 164 -7.20 -0.92 -18.65
N LYS A 165 -7.10 0.26 -19.25
CA LYS A 165 -5.80 0.93 -19.38
C LYS A 165 -5.58 1.66 -18.06
N HIS A 166 -4.78 1.08 -17.18
CA HIS A 166 -4.43 1.71 -15.92
C HIS A 166 -3.75 3.07 -16.19
N ARG A 167 -4.24 4.11 -15.51
CA ARG A 167 -3.56 5.39 -15.48
C ARG A 167 -2.87 5.49 -14.13
N LEU A 168 -1.56 5.57 -14.15
CA LEU A 168 -0.76 5.84 -12.96
C LEU A 168 -0.74 7.36 -12.72
N PHE A 169 -0.87 7.76 -11.46
CA PHE A 169 -0.75 9.15 -11.07
C PHE A 169 0.32 9.27 -9.97
N ASP A 170 1.20 10.22 -10.13
CA ASP A 170 2.06 10.68 -9.04
C ASP A 170 1.24 11.67 -8.19
N MET A 171 1.08 11.35 -6.91
CA MET A 171 0.27 12.14 -5.98
C MET A 171 1.18 12.95 -5.09
N THR A 172 1.16 14.25 -5.24
CA THR A 172 1.90 15.18 -4.39
C THR A 172 0.96 15.97 -3.50
N ASN A 173 1.37 16.22 -2.26
CA ASN A 173 0.64 17.10 -1.34
C ASN A 173 1.40 18.44 -1.26
N ASN A 174 0.83 19.49 -1.85
CA ASN A 174 1.33 20.85 -1.74
C ASN A 174 0.36 21.65 -0.86
N ASP A 175 0.81 21.99 0.34
CA ASP A 175 0.07 22.85 1.29
C ASP A 175 -1.37 22.37 1.59
N GLY A 176 -1.52 21.06 1.81
CA GLY A 176 -2.82 20.45 2.11
C GLY A 176 -3.69 20.13 0.89
N LYS A 177 -3.24 20.48 -0.32
CA LYS A 177 -3.91 20.14 -1.57
C LYS A 177 -3.21 18.96 -2.24
N VAL A 178 -3.93 17.87 -2.40
CA VAL A 178 -3.43 16.69 -3.13
C VAL A 178 -3.59 16.93 -4.63
N ILE A 179 -2.49 16.86 -5.38
CA ILE A 179 -2.45 17.03 -6.83
C ILE A 179 -1.99 15.70 -7.43
N GLY A 180 -2.80 15.14 -8.32
CA GLY A 180 -2.44 13.94 -9.11
C GLY A 180 -1.90 14.33 -10.47
N THR A 181 -0.65 13.97 -10.77
CA THR A 181 -0.04 14.16 -12.08
C THR A 181 0.02 12.81 -12.80
N PRO A 182 -0.58 12.67 -14.01
CA PRO A 182 -0.51 11.42 -14.76
C PRO A 182 0.94 11.04 -15.07
N ILE A 183 1.29 9.78 -14.83
CA ILE A 183 2.58 9.22 -15.24
C ILE A 183 2.42 8.66 -16.66
N PRO A 184 3.27 9.03 -17.63
CA PRO A 184 3.23 8.45 -18.97
C PRO A 184 3.43 6.93 -18.90
N THR A 185 2.49 6.17 -19.41
CA THR A 185 2.66 4.73 -19.63
C THR A 185 3.38 4.54 -20.96
N SER A 186 4.58 4.04 -20.91
CA SER A 186 5.36 3.61 -22.11
C SER A 186 4.70 2.42 -22.81
#